data_89d05db550a242922d0a1aa38c395f96
#
_entry.id   89d05db550a242922d0a1aa38c395f96
#
_cell.length_a   1.000
_cell.length_b   1.000
_cell.length_c   1.000
_cell.angle_alpha   90.00
_cell.angle_beta   90.00
_cell.angle_gamma   90.00
#
_symmetry.space_group_name_H-M   'P 1'
#
loop_
_entity.id
_entity.type
_entity.pdbx_description
1 polymer ?
#
loop_
_entity_poly.entity_id
_entity_poly.type
_entity_poly.pdbx_seq_one_letter_code
_entity_poly.pdbx_strand_id
1 'polypeptide(L)'
;MIRSATSARCLAAGLCLSAGAAPAAPARVATPARFDGTWAVEIVTEAGSCDRAYRYPVRIENGQARFVGTAFTVNGQVSRTGALSGSISNGFATANVVGRLGANGVGRGTWVASGTVECRGRWNAARRG
;
A
#
# COMPACT_ATOMS: atom_id res chain seq x y z
N MET A 1 -2.56 -43.31 -67.01
CA MET A 1 -2.66 -43.17 -66.51
C MET A 1 -2.72 -42.67 -65.23
N ILE A 2 -2.69 -42.41 -64.77
CA ILE A 2 -2.69 -41.97 -63.76
C ILE A 2 -2.77 -41.35 -62.77
N ARG A 3 -2.78 -41.01 -62.21
CA ARG A 3 -2.84 -40.49 -61.41
C ARG A 3 -2.84 -39.96 -60.30
N SER A 4 -2.72 -39.59 -59.78
CA SER A 4 -2.63 -39.20 -58.97
C SER A 4 -2.84 -38.64 -57.95
N ALA A 5 -2.98 -38.39 -57.50
CA ALA A 5 -3.20 -37.91 -56.65
C ALA A 5 -3.03 -37.47 -55.63
N THR A 6 -2.99 -37.16 -55.22
CA THR A 6 -2.82 -36.80 -54.39
C THR A 6 -3.00 -36.19 -53.39
N SER A 7 -3.18 -35.83 -53.07
CA SER A 7 -3.33 -35.39 -52.28
C SER A 7 -3.20 -34.94 -51.18
N ALA A 8 -3.14 -34.63 -50.81
CA ALA A 8 -2.99 -34.19 -49.97
C ALA A 8 -3.16 -33.63 -48.94
N ARG A 9 -3.20 -33.33 -48.71
CA ARG A 9 -3.37 -32.87 -47.94
C ARG A 9 -3.26 -32.32 -46.84
N CYS A 10 -3.28 -32.09 -46.51
CA CYS A 10 -3.23 -31.60 -45.59
C CYS A 10 -3.38 -31.08 -44.65
N LEU A 11 -3.43 -30.93 -44.45
CA LEU A 11 -3.57 -30.54 -43.63
C LEU A 11 -3.50 -30.01 -42.63
N ALA A 12 -3.37 -29.73 -42.33
CA ALA A 12 -3.21 -29.36 -41.58
C ALA A 12 -3.25 -28.63 -40.73
N ALA A 13 -3.30 -28.37 -40.65
CA ALA A 13 -3.27 -27.76 -40.11
C ALA A 13 -3.54 -27.24 -39.07
N GLY A 14 -3.73 -27.08 -38.85
CA GLY A 14 -3.96 -26.60 -38.15
C GLY A 14 -3.80 -26.27 -36.96
N LEU A 15 -3.82 -26.32 -36.91
CA LEU A 15 -3.74 -26.17 -36.00
C LEU A 15 -3.46 -25.39 -35.14
N CYS A 16 -3.33 -25.14 -35.07
CA CYS A 16 -3.02 -24.48 -34.43
C CYS A 16 -3.29 -23.82 -33.50
N LEU A 17 -3.44 -23.82 -33.38
CA LEU A 17 -3.63 -23.29 -32.78
C LEU A 17 -3.81 -22.71 -31.84
N SER A 18 -3.87 -22.41 -31.76
CA SER A 18 -4.17 -21.96 -31.08
C SER A 18 -3.99 -21.62 -30.00
N ALA A 19 -3.87 -21.90 -30.01
CA ALA A 19 -3.59 -21.88 -29.12
C ALA A 19 -3.52 -20.94 -28.32
N GLY A 20 -2.98 -20.68 -28.23
CA GLY A 20 -2.66 -19.83 -27.50
C GLY A 20 -3.47 -19.04 -26.86
N ALA A 21 -4.25 -19.11 -27.02
CA ALA A 21 -5.12 -18.21 -26.47
C ALA A 21 -5.40 -18.45 -25.03
N ALA A 22 -4.46 -18.93 -24.36
CA ALA A 22 -4.65 -19.00 -22.96
C ALA A 22 -5.14 -17.64 -22.50
N PRO A 23 -6.28 -17.56 -21.90
CA PRO A 23 -6.72 -16.30 -21.34
C PRO A 23 -5.69 -15.86 -20.34
N ALA A 24 -5.25 -14.65 -20.49
CA ALA A 24 -4.42 -14.07 -19.47
C ALA A 24 -5.18 -14.11 -18.17
N ALA A 25 -4.54 -14.56 -17.13
CA ALA A 25 -5.11 -14.41 -15.82
C ALA A 25 -5.40 -12.94 -15.59
N PRO A 26 -6.51 -12.60 -14.97
CA PRO A 26 -6.78 -11.22 -14.66
C PRO A 26 -5.59 -10.67 -13.91
N ALA A 27 -5.10 -9.56 -14.38
CA ALA A 27 -4.00 -8.92 -13.75
C ALA A 27 -4.41 -8.58 -12.32
N ARG A 28 -3.67 -9.08 -11.38
CA ARG A 28 -3.85 -8.63 -10.02
C ARG A 28 -3.37 -7.21 -9.94
N VAL A 29 -4.15 -6.39 -9.30
CA VAL A 29 -3.67 -5.08 -8.94
C VAL A 29 -2.55 -5.30 -7.95
N ALA A 30 -1.34 -5.00 -8.36
CA ALA A 30 -0.21 -5.15 -7.47
C ALA A 30 -0.36 -4.20 -6.30
N THR A 31 -0.19 -4.72 -5.09
CA THR A 31 -0.15 -3.90 -3.91
C THR A 31 1.13 -3.06 -3.97
N PRO A 32 1.07 -1.76 -3.70
CA PRO A 32 2.25 -0.92 -3.78
C PRO A 32 3.33 -1.38 -2.81
N ALA A 33 4.52 -1.66 -3.33
CA ALA A 33 5.69 -1.98 -2.52
C ALA A 33 6.69 -0.83 -2.48
N ARG A 34 6.44 0.23 -3.24
CA ARG A 34 7.32 1.36 -3.42
C ARG A 34 7.68 2.05 -2.10
N PHE A 35 6.77 2.02 -1.15
CA PHE A 35 6.95 2.68 0.13
C PHE A 35 7.21 1.71 1.28
N ASP A 36 7.44 0.44 0.97
CA ASP A 36 7.70 -0.56 1.99
C ASP A 36 8.97 -0.24 2.76
N GLY A 37 8.99 -0.64 4.00
CA GLY A 37 10.11 -0.43 4.89
C GLY A 37 9.66 0.04 6.25
N THR A 38 10.63 0.35 7.08
CA THR A 38 10.39 0.90 8.41
C THR A 38 10.53 2.41 8.36
N TRP A 39 9.53 3.09 8.83
CA TRP A 39 9.47 4.54 8.84
C TRP A 39 9.49 5.05 10.28
N ALA A 40 10.37 5.99 10.57
CA ALA A 40 10.37 6.68 11.84
C ALA A 40 9.36 7.84 11.74
N VAL A 41 8.31 7.76 12.52
CA VAL A 41 7.22 8.73 12.46
C VAL A 41 7.25 9.62 13.69
N GLU A 42 7.16 10.91 13.47
CA GLU A 42 6.97 11.89 14.54
C GLU A 42 5.60 12.52 14.40
N ILE A 43 4.82 12.45 15.46
CA ILE A 43 3.50 13.06 15.56
C ILE A 43 3.66 14.30 16.43
N VAL A 44 3.27 15.45 15.91
CA VAL A 44 3.39 16.73 16.62
C VAL A 44 1.99 17.26 16.89
N THR A 45 1.71 17.54 18.15
CA THR A 45 0.43 18.13 18.56
C THR A 45 0.47 19.63 18.39
N GLU A 46 -0.50 20.16 17.66
CA GLU A 46 -0.64 21.59 17.43
C GLU A 46 -1.80 22.19 18.21
N ALA A 47 -2.78 21.37 18.57
CA ALA A 47 -3.92 21.83 19.37
C ALA A 47 -4.45 20.68 20.20
N GLY A 48 -4.94 20.97 21.38
CA GLY A 48 -5.49 19.99 22.29
C GLY A 48 -4.51 19.61 23.39
N SER A 49 -4.94 18.68 24.23
CA SER A 49 -4.22 18.32 25.46
C SER A 49 -3.31 17.10 25.31
N CYS A 50 -3.14 16.58 24.11
CA CYS A 50 -2.23 15.47 23.89
C CYS A 50 -0.79 15.89 24.13
N ASP A 51 0.07 14.90 24.38
CA ASP A 51 1.50 15.18 24.50
C ASP A 51 2.00 15.89 23.25
N ARG A 52 2.99 16.73 23.46
CA ARG A 52 3.50 17.61 22.43
C ARG A 52 4.02 16.88 21.23
N ALA A 53 4.67 15.75 21.44
CA ALA A 53 5.21 14.94 20.37
C ALA A 53 5.26 13.48 20.76
N TYR A 54 5.08 12.64 19.76
CA TYR A 54 5.22 11.18 19.90
C TYR A 54 6.10 10.70 18.76
N ARG A 55 6.87 9.66 19.01
CA ARG A 55 7.73 9.04 18.01
C ARG A 55 7.47 7.55 17.97
N TYR A 56 7.22 7.04 16.76
CA TYR A 56 6.89 5.64 16.57
C TYR A 56 7.60 5.08 15.34
N PRO A 57 8.06 3.83 15.40
CA PRO A 57 8.37 3.10 14.19
C PRO A 57 7.08 2.54 13.60
N VAL A 58 6.92 2.71 12.31
CA VAL A 58 5.80 2.16 11.55
C VAL A 58 6.36 1.32 10.42
N ARG A 59 5.90 0.10 10.32
CA ARG A 59 6.29 -0.78 9.23
C ARG A 59 5.26 -0.69 8.12
N ILE A 60 5.72 -0.48 6.91
CA ILE A 60 4.86 -0.52 5.73
C ILE A 60 5.25 -1.75 4.93
N GLU A 61 4.25 -2.61 4.68
CA GLU A 61 4.41 -3.83 3.91
C GLU A 61 3.27 -3.93 2.91
N ASN A 62 3.62 -4.02 1.64
CA ASN A 62 2.64 -4.14 0.57
C ASN A 62 1.59 -3.01 0.64
N GLY A 63 2.04 -1.80 0.95
CA GLY A 63 1.15 -0.66 1.05
C GLY A 63 0.30 -0.59 2.30
N GLN A 64 0.54 -1.46 3.27
CA GLN A 64 -0.21 -1.46 4.53
C GLN A 64 0.70 -1.03 5.68
N ALA A 65 0.23 -0.11 6.49
CA ALA A 65 0.99 0.42 7.60
C ALA A 65 0.64 -0.33 8.89
N ARG A 66 1.66 -0.66 9.67
CA ARG A 66 1.52 -1.35 10.95
C ARG A 66 2.48 -0.77 11.97
N PHE A 67 2.04 -0.71 13.21
CA PHE A 67 2.91 -0.30 14.30
C PHE A 67 3.82 -1.46 14.72
N VAL A 68 5.07 -1.15 14.98
CA VAL A 68 6.03 -2.14 15.47
C VAL A 68 6.00 -2.12 16.99
N GLY A 69 5.10 -2.90 17.57
CA GLY A 69 4.91 -2.96 19.01
C GLY A 69 3.47 -3.27 19.36
N THR A 70 3.12 -3.17 20.65
CA THR A 70 1.79 -3.53 21.14
C THR A 70 1.03 -2.38 21.81
N ALA A 71 1.66 -1.20 21.94
CA ALA A 71 1.04 -0.08 22.64
C ALA A 71 -0.09 0.57 21.84
N PHE A 72 -0.08 0.39 20.53
CA PHE A 72 -1.05 1.01 19.64
C PHE A 72 -1.50 0.03 18.57
N THR A 73 -2.69 0.26 18.06
CA THR A 73 -3.16 -0.43 16.86
C THR A 73 -3.09 0.59 15.72
N VAL A 74 -2.34 0.24 14.68
CA VAL A 74 -2.20 1.07 13.49
C VAL A 74 -2.83 0.36 12.32
N ASN A 75 -3.74 1.04 11.64
CA ASN A 75 -4.31 0.59 10.38
C ASN A 75 -4.12 1.70 9.37
N GLY A 76 -3.46 1.40 8.27
CA GLY A 76 -3.23 2.42 7.27
C GLY A 76 -2.91 1.82 5.93
N GLN A 77 -3.15 2.60 4.90
CA GLN A 77 -2.89 2.21 3.53
C GLN A 77 -2.17 3.33 2.80
N VAL A 78 -1.27 2.93 1.93
CA VAL A 78 -0.52 3.83 1.08
C VAL A 78 -0.86 3.51 -0.37
N SER A 79 -1.31 4.49 -1.11
CA SER A 79 -1.62 4.33 -2.52
C SER A 79 -0.34 4.29 -3.36
N ARG A 80 -0.48 4.00 -4.64
CA ARG A 80 0.65 3.99 -5.57
C ARG A 80 1.37 5.33 -5.64
N THR A 81 0.64 6.41 -5.42
CA THR A 81 1.21 7.75 -5.49
C THR A 81 1.76 8.23 -4.16
N GLY A 82 1.66 7.41 -3.12
CA GLY A 82 2.14 7.76 -1.80
C GLY A 82 1.11 8.39 -0.90
N ALA A 83 -0.14 8.50 -1.33
CA ALA A 83 -1.19 9.03 -0.48
C ALA A 83 -1.44 8.04 0.66
N LEU A 84 -1.35 8.53 1.88
CA LEU A 84 -1.51 7.71 3.07
C LEU A 84 -2.78 8.12 3.81
N SER A 85 -3.53 7.13 4.24
CA SER A 85 -4.66 7.33 5.13
C SER A 85 -4.70 6.18 6.13
N GLY A 86 -5.11 6.47 7.34
CA GLY A 86 -5.18 5.43 8.36
C GLY A 86 -5.64 5.95 9.70
N SER A 87 -5.51 5.08 10.69
CA SER A 87 -5.87 5.40 12.06
C SER A 87 -4.89 4.76 13.03
N ILE A 88 -4.73 5.42 14.16
CA ILE A 88 -3.92 4.95 15.28
C ILE A 88 -4.82 4.99 16.51
N SER A 89 -4.88 3.88 17.24
CA SER A 89 -5.70 3.80 18.45
C SER A 89 -4.90 3.20 19.60
N ASN A 90 -5.09 3.75 20.79
CA ASN A 90 -4.53 3.18 22.01
C ASN A 90 -5.61 2.58 22.92
N GLY A 91 -6.83 2.44 22.41
CA GLY A 91 -7.96 1.92 23.18
C GLY A 91 -8.80 3.00 23.86
N PHE A 92 -8.28 4.20 24.00
CA PHE A 92 -9.00 5.34 24.62
C PHE A 92 -9.35 6.40 23.60
N ALA A 93 -8.48 6.62 22.65
CA ALA A 93 -8.67 7.61 21.60
C ALA A 93 -8.18 7.03 20.29
N THR A 94 -8.75 7.56 19.22
CA THR A 94 -8.36 7.18 17.86
C THR A 94 -7.97 8.44 17.11
N ALA A 95 -6.82 8.39 16.47
CA ALA A 95 -6.36 9.46 15.60
C ALA A 95 -6.52 9.02 14.15
N ASN A 96 -7.17 9.86 13.36
CA ASN A 96 -7.23 9.68 11.92
C ASN A 96 -6.07 10.43 11.29
N VAL A 97 -5.36 9.76 10.40
CA VAL A 97 -4.10 10.22 9.85
C VAL A 97 -4.22 10.26 8.33
N VAL A 98 -3.84 11.36 7.75
CA VAL A 98 -3.77 11.50 6.29
C VAL A 98 -2.49 12.22 5.92
N GLY A 99 -2.02 11.95 4.73
CA GLY A 99 -0.82 12.62 4.24
C GLY A 99 -0.24 11.93 3.02
N ARG A 100 1.05 12.08 2.89
CA ARG A 100 1.74 11.56 1.70
C ARG A 100 3.15 11.13 2.05
N LEU A 101 3.52 9.99 1.53
CA LEU A 101 4.90 9.52 1.57
C LEU A 101 5.54 9.81 0.22
N GLY A 102 6.77 10.28 0.26
CA GLY A 102 7.54 10.53 -0.94
C GLY A 102 8.44 9.36 -1.29
N ALA A 103 8.72 9.19 -2.56
CA ALA A 103 9.67 8.19 -3.03
C ALA A 103 11.07 8.46 -2.51
N ASN A 104 11.34 9.69 -2.10
CA ASN A 104 12.62 10.08 -1.51
C ASN A 104 12.80 9.64 -0.06
N GLY A 105 11.82 8.93 0.49
CA GLY A 105 11.91 8.41 1.86
C GLY A 105 11.47 9.38 2.93
N VAL A 106 10.75 10.44 2.58
CA VAL A 106 10.23 11.41 3.53
C VAL A 106 8.73 11.53 3.35
N GLY A 107 8.00 11.66 4.45
CA GLY A 107 6.56 11.84 4.42
C GLY A 107 6.08 12.88 5.40
N ARG A 108 4.86 13.35 5.19
CA ARG A 108 4.22 14.32 6.08
C ARG A 108 2.72 14.36 5.86
N GLY A 109 2.03 14.86 6.86
CA GLY A 109 0.60 15.02 6.79
C GLY A 109 0.03 15.59 8.06
N THR A 110 -1.25 15.33 8.26
CA THR A 110 -2.00 15.83 9.41
C THR A 110 -2.74 14.68 10.09
N TRP A 111 -3.14 14.91 11.32
CA TRP A 111 -3.91 13.96 12.11
C TRP A 111 -4.90 14.68 13.02
N VAL A 112 -5.98 13.99 13.33
CA VAL A 112 -7.01 14.46 14.26
C VAL A 112 -7.37 13.30 15.17
N ALA A 113 -7.26 13.50 16.46
CA ALA A 113 -7.65 12.50 17.46
C ALA A 113 -8.98 12.89 18.09
N SER A 114 -9.78 11.89 18.36
CA SER A 114 -11.05 12.05 19.03
C SER A 114 -11.27 10.88 19.99
N GLY A 115 -12.29 10.98 20.84
CA GLY A 115 -12.58 10.01 21.88
C GLY A 115 -12.55 10.69 23.23
N THR A 116 -11.75 10.17 24.16
CA THR A 116 -11.60 10.80 25.48
C THR A 116 -10.78 12.09 25.44
N VAL A 117 -10.06 12.30 24.35
CA VAL A 117 -9.31 13.54 24.13
C VAL A 117 -9.58 14.03 22.72
N GLU A 118 -9.44 15.34 22.53
CA GLU A 118 -9.53 15.95 21.21
C GLU A 118 -8.26 16.72 20.95
N CYS A 119 -7.50 16.26 19.98
CA CYS A 119 -6.22 16.85 19.62
C CYS A 119 -6.06 16.80 18.12
N ARG A 120 -5.19 17.63 17.61
CA ARG A 120 -4.84 17.60 16.20
C ARG A 120 -3.44 18.14 16.00
N GLY A 121 -2.89 17.82 14.86
CA GLY A 121 -1.57 18.31 14.54
C GLY A 121 -1.09 17.79 13.21
N ARG A 122 0.22 17.69 13.10
CA ARG A 122 0.90 17.22 11.91
C ARG A 122 1.79 16.04 12.25
N TRP A 123 2.19 15.35 11.24
CA TRP A 123 3.19 14.28 11.37
C TRP A 123 4.22 14.39 10.26
N ASN A 124 5.38 13.87 10.53
CA ASN A 124 6.40 13.68 9.53
C ASN A 124 7.04 12.32 9.72
N ALA A 125 7.65 11.82 8.67
CA ALA A 125 8.24 10.49 8.70
C ALA A 125 9.47 10.44 7.80
N ALA A 126 10.37 9.53 8.16
CA ALA A 126 11.54 9.25 7.36
C ALA A 126 11.74 7.74 7.32
N ARG A 127 11.99 7.21 6.12
CA ARG A 127 12.23 5.78 5.96
C ARG A 127 13.61 5.43 6.50
N ARG A 128 13.68 4.35 7.25
CA ARG A 128 14.91 3.87 7.88
C ARG A 128 15.42 2.55 7.33
N GLY A 129 14.63 1.86 6.56
CA GLY A 129 15.12 0.60 6.02
C GLY A 129 14.08 -0.33 5.43
#